data_04a0acc75818df4c427cba7e10344094
#
_entry.id   04a0acc75818df4c427cba7e10344094
#
_cell.length_a   1.000
_cell.length_b   1.000
_cell.length_c   1.000
_cell.angle_alpha   90.00
_cell.angle_beta   90.00
_cell.angle_gamma   90.00
#
_symmetry.space_group_name_H-M   'P 1'
#
loop_
_entity.id
_entity.type
_entity.pdbx_description
1 polymer ?
#
loop_
_entity_poly.entity_id
_entity_poly.type
_entity_poly.pdbx_seq_one_letter_code
_entity_poly.pdbx_strand_id
1 'polypeptide(L)'
;MLIKNGFSSHVIDFKSHGETYEWNGHWAISDKKWKKIKGKRPYLINREPLSTHIALFKENGFNIILKSIRKGNSKQSVKRNQLTERFSFLSNEDFETCGCFIIAQKYS
;
A
#
# COMPACT_ATOMS: atom_id res chain seq x y z
N MET A 1 9.34 20.27 -5.72
CA MET A 1 7.99 20.58 -6.24
C MET A 1 7.94 20.33 -7.74
N LEU A 2 6.90 19.65 -8.22
CA LEU A 2 6.73 19.42 -9.66
C LEU A 2 6.10 20.62 -10.34
N ILE A 3 6.64 20.97 -11.48
CA ILE A 3 6.02 21.97 -12.35
C ILE A 3 4.85 21.32 -13.11
N LYS A 4 3.93 22.14 -13.62
CA LYS A 4 2.82 21.66 -14.44
C LYS A 4 3.34 20.81 -15.60
N ASN A 5 2.70 19.66 -15.85
CA ASN A 5 3.10 18.67 -16.85
C ASN A 5 4.41 17.96 -16.53
N GLY A 6 5.00 18.17 -15.36
CA GLY A 6 6.18 17.42 -14.94
C GLY A 6 5.83 15.99 -14.56
N PHE A 7 6.83 15.10 -14.66
CA PHE A 7 6.67 13.68 -14.31
C PHE A 7 7.36 13.38 -12.99
N SER A 8 6.82 12.39 -12.27
CA SER A 8 7.48 11.81 -11.10
C SER A 8 7.38 10.31 -11.16
N SER A 9 8.38 9.62 -10.63
CA SER A 9 8.36 8.16 -10.53
C SER A 9 8.43 7.76 -9.06
N HIS A 10 7.69 6.69 -8.71
CA HIS A 10 7.56 6.24 -7.34
C HIS A 10 7.63 4.72 -7.28
N VAL A 11 8.43 4.21 -6.34
CA VAL A 11 8.42 2.78 -5.99
C VAL A 11 7.74 2.69 -4.63
N ILE A 12 6.64 1.95 -4.57
CA ILE A 12 5.84 1.81 -3.36
C ILE A 12 5.88 0.35 -2.93
N ASP A 13 6.15 0.12 -1.65
CA ASP A 13 6.22 -1.21 -1.06
C ASP A 13 5.05 -1.37 -0.09
N PHE A 14 4.27 -2.43 -0.27
CA PHE A 14 3.11 -2.73 0.55
C PHE A 14 3.36 -3.87 1.54
N LYS A 15 4.60 -4.35 1.64
CA LYS A 15 4.94 -5.47 2.52
C LYS A 15 5.05 -5.03 3.98
N SER A 16 4.88 -6.00 4.88
CA SER A 16 4.97 -5.76 6.33
C SER A 16 6.38 -5.49 6.85
N HIS A 17 7.40 -5.73 6.04
CA HIS A 17 8.82 -5.49 6.36
C HIS A 17 9.28 -6.18 7.65
N GLY A 18 8.88 -7.43 7.81
CA GLY A 18 9.31 -8.22 8.96
C GLY A 18 8.49 -8.05 10.23
N GLU A 19 7.49 -7.17 10.22
CA GLU A 19 6.57 -7.05 11.36
C GLU A 19 5.70 -8.30 11.52
N THR A 20 5.52 -9.05 10.44
CA THR A 20 4.84 -10.34 10.41
C THR A 20 5.59 -11.30 9.49
N TYR A 21 5.38 -12.62 9.68
CA TYR A 21 5.96 -13.63 8.78
C TYR A 21 5.40 -13.48 7.36
N GLU A 22 4.08 -13.32 7.25
CA GLU A 22 3.43 -13.11 5.96
C GLU A 22 3.72 -11.69 5.46
N TRP A 23 3.95 -11.55 4.16
CA TRP A 23 4.27 -10.24 3.58
C TRP A 23 3.14 -9.22 3.81
N ASN A 24 1.91 -9.69 3.88
CA ASN A 24 0.72 -8.87 4.08
C ASN A 24 0.05 -9.09 5.44
N GLY A 25 0.77 -9.66 6.40
CA GLY A 25 0.22 -9.97 7.72
C GLY A 25 -0.21 -8.72 8.50
N HIS A 26 0.33 -7.56 8.17
CA HIS A 26 -0.05 -6.29 8.80
C HIS A 26 -1.53 -5.94 8.56
N TRP A 27 -2.16 -6.48 7.52
CA TRP A 27 -3.60 -6.30 7.30
C TRP A 27 -4.46 -7.22 8.15
N ALA A 28 -3.86 -8.21 8.80
CA ALA A 28 -4.53 -9.11 9.73
C ALA A 28 -4.43 -8.63 11.19
N ILE A 29 -3.74 -7.54 11.43
CA ILE A 29 -3.56 -6.97 12.77
C ILE A 29 -4.62 -5.90 13.01
N SER A 30 -5.33 -5.97 14.15
CA SER A 30 -6.32 -4.97 14.51
C SER A 30 -5.69 -3.59 14.69
N ASP A 31 -6.47 -2.54 14.52
CA ASP A 31 -5.97 -1.17 14.71
C ASP A 31 -5.46 -0.96 16.15
N LYS A 32 -6.12 -1.55 17.11
CA LYS A 32 -5.70 -1.47 18.51
C LYS A 32 -4.34 -2.11 18.74
N LYS A 33 -4.12 -3.31 18.17
CA LYS A 33 -2.84 -4.02 18.29
C LYS A 33 -1.76 -3.31 17.50
N TRP A 34 -2.09 -2.79 16.31
CA TRP A 34 -1.15 -2.03 15.48
C TRP A 34 -0.65 -0.80 16.20
N LYS A 35 -1.55 -0.08 16.88
CA LYS A 35 -1.19 1.08 17.69
C LYS A 35 -0.21 0.71 18.81
N LYS A 36 -0.39 -0.46 19.44
CA LYS A 36 0.54 -0.96 20.45
C LYS A 36 1.91 -1.28 19.84
N ILE A 37 1.95 -1.92 18.68
CA ILE A 37 3.19 -2.24 17.98
C ILE A 37 3.94 -0.95 17.63
N LYS A 38 3.23 0.06 17.15
CA LYS A 38 3.82 1.37 16.86
C LYS A 38 4.39 2.01 18.14
N GLY A 39 3.65 1.94 19.23
CA GLY A 39 4.08 2.47 20.52
C GLY A 39 4.50 3.93 20.43
N LYS A 40 5.73 4.21 20.91
CA LYS A 40 6.30 5.56 20.90
C LYS A 40 7.23 5.80 19.70
N ARG A 41 7.32 4.86 18.75
CA ARG A 41 8.15 5.04 17.56
C ARG A 41 7.62 6.23 16.76
N PRO A 42 8.50 7.09 16.21
CA PRO A 42 8.05 8.25 15.42
C PRO A 42 7.28 7.83 14.17
N TYR A 43 7.60 6.67 13.59
CA TYR A 43 6.87 6.14 12.45
C TYR A 43 6.99 4.63 12.39
N LEU A 44 6.03 4.03 11.72
CA LEU A 44 5.99 2.62 11.39
C LEU A 44 5.54 2.56 9.93
N ILE A 45 5.67 1.37 9.31
CA ILE A 45 5.23 1.21 7.93
C ILE A 45 3.76 1.56 7.76
N ASN A 46 3.44 2.09 6.60
CA ASN A 46 2.08 2.42 6.22
C ASN A 46 1.36 1.14 5.81
N ARG A 47 0.09 0.96 6.27
CA ARG A 47 -0.73 -0.19 5.92
C ARG A 47 -1.68 0.05 4.75
N GLU A 48 -1.60 1.23 4.12
CA GLU A 48 -2.52 1.57 3.05
C GLU A 48 -2.22 0.76 1.78
N PRO A 49 -3.25 0.17 1.14
CA PRO A 49 -3.07 -0.64 -0.06
C PRO A 49 -2.90 0.23 -1.31
N LEU A 50 -2.67 -0.43 -2.46
CA LEU A 50 -2.45 0.21 -3.74
C LEU A 50 -3.56 1.20 -4.11
N SER A 51 -4.83 0.83 -3.95
CA SER A 51 -5.95 1.69 -4.36
C SER A 51 -5.98 3.03 -3.63
N THR A 52 -5.58 3.05 -2.36
CA THR A 52 -5.50 4.27 -1.58
C THR A 52 -4.44 5.21 -2.15
N HIS A 53 -3.27 4.68 -2.50
CA HIS A 53 -2.20 5.48 -3.11
C HIS A 53 -2.63 6.05 -4.47
N ILE A 54 -3.28 5.24 -5.29
CA ILE A 54 -3.79 5.68 -6.60
C ILE A 54 -4.79 6.84 -6.43
N ALA A 55 -5.72 6.70 -5.48
CA ALA A 55 -6.69 7.76 -5.20
C ALA A 55 -6.03 9.05 -4.77
N LEU A 56 -4.99 8.97 -3.93
CA LEU A 56 -4.24 10.14 -3.47
C LEU A 56 -3.54 10.87 -4.61
N PHE A 57 -2.94 10.13 -5.56
CA PHE A 57 -2.34 10.75 -6.74
C PHE A 57 -3.39 11.55 -7.51
N LYS A 58 -4.54 10.96 -7.77
CA LYS A 58 -5.62 11.61 -8.53
C LYS A 58 -6.16 12.84 -7.81
N GLU A 59 -6.38 12.74 -6.50
CA GLU A 59 -6.88 13.86 -5.69
C GLU A 59 -5.92 15.04 -5.67
N ASN A 60 -4.63 14.78 -5.83
CA ASN A 60 -3.59 15.83 -5.82
C ASN A 60 -3.20 16.30 -7.22
N GLY A 61 -4.01 16.02 -8.22
CA GLY A 61 -3.81 16.56 -9.56
C GLY A 61 -2.81 15.80 -10.41
N PHE A 62 -2.59 14.50 -10.11
CA PHE A 62 -1.70 13.64 -10.89
C PHE A 62 -2.48 12.66 -11.74
N ASN A 63 -2.01 12.46 -12.96
CA ASN A 63 -2.50 11.44 -13.87
C ASN A 63 -1.52 10.27 -13.86
N ILE A 64 -2.01 9.04 -13.69
CA ILE A 64 -1.18 7.86 -13.69
C ILE A 64 -0.88 7.46 -15.14
N ILE A 65 0.38 7.59 -15.54
CA ILE A 65 0.82 7.28 -16.90
C ILE A 65 1.21 5.82 -17.02
N LEU A 66 1.90 5.29 -16.00
CA LEU A 66 2.34 3.90 -15.97
C LEU A 66 2.13 3.35 -14.57
N LYS A 67 1.62 2.12 -14.51
CA LYS A 67 1.47 1.39 -13.26
C LYS A 67 1.95 -0.04 -13.48
N SER A 68 3.06 -0.40 -12.86
CA SER A 68 3.61 -1.75 -12.91
C SER A 68 3.49 -2.39 -11.54
N ILE A 69 2.72 -3.47 -11.45
CA ILE A 69 2.35 -4.13 -10.19
C ILE A 69 3.21 -5.37 -9.98
N ARG A 70 3.68 -5.55 -8.74
CA ARG A 70 4.33 -6.80 -8.32
C ARG A 70 3.40 -7.55 -7.38
N LYS A 71 3.12 -8.82 -7.72
CA LYS A 71 2.30 -9.69 -6.88
C LYS A 71 3.16 -10.33 -5.79
N GLY A 72 2.59 -10.46 -4.59
CA GLY A 72 3.25 -11.11 -3.47
C GLY A 72 3.24 -12.63 -3.61
N ASN A 73 4.10 -13.27 -2.84
CA ASN A 73 4.16 -14.74 -2.80
C ASN A 73 2.93 -15.27 -2.06
N SER A 74 2.07 -16.00 -2.77
CA SER A 74 0.83 -16.54 -2.22
C SER A 74 1.06 -17.52 -1.06
N LYS A 75 2.23 -18.17 -1.04
CA LYS A 75 2.60 -19.12 0.04
C LYS A 75 2.96 -18.39 1.34
N GLN A 76 3.27 -17.10 1.27
CA GLN A 76 3.60 -16.26 2.42
C GLN A 76 2.55 -15.18 2.65
N SER A 77 1.33 -15.40 2.15
CA SER A 77 0.21 -14.49 2.32
C SER A 77 -0.74 -14.98 3.39
N VAL A 78 -1.34 -14.04 4.13
CA VAL A 78 -2.47 -14.39 4.99
C VAL A 78 -3.65 -14.83 4.12
N LYS A 79 -4.59 -15.54 4.71
CA LYS A 79 -5.85 -15.87 4.04
C LYS A 79 -6.80 -14.69 4.15
N ARG A 80 -7.69 -14.54 3.18
CA ARG A 80 -8.66 -13.46 3.17
C ARG A 80 -9.48 -13.39 4.46
N ASN A 81 -9.85 -14.54 5.02
CA ASN A 81 -10.64 -14.58 6.25
C ASN A 81 -9.85 -14.17 7.51
N GLN A 82 -8.54 -13.95 7.38
CA GLN A 82 -7.69 -13.48 8.49
C GLN A 82 -7.58 -11.96 8.52
N LEU A 83 -8.07 -11.26 7.48
CA LEU A 83 -8.02 -9.79 7.42
C LEU A 83 -8.92 -9.18 8.50
N THR A 84 -8.46 -8.09 9.12
CA THR A 84 -9.29 -7.35 10.06
C THR A 84 -10.43 -6.66 9.32
N GLU A 85 -11.43 -6.20 10.06
CA GLU A 85 -12.59 -5.54 9.49
C GLU A 85 -12.20 -4.40 8.55
N ARG A 86 -11.23 -3.57 8.95
CA ARG A 86 -10.75 -2.44 8.17
C ARG A 86 -10.28 -2.85 6.76
N PHE A 87 -9.65 -4.01 6.64
CA PHE A 87 -9.07 -4.48 5.39
C PHE A 87 -9.83 -5.63 4.75
N SER A 88 -10.98 -5.99 5.30
CA SER A 88 -11.78 -7.14 4.80
C SER A 88 -12.34 -6.91 3.39
N PHE A 89 -12.44 -5.67 2.96
CA PHE A 89 -13.02 -5.29 1.67
C PHE A 89 -11.97 -4.99 0.59
N LEU A 90 -10.71 -5.34 0.83
CA LEU A 90 -9.68 -5.15 -0.19
C LEU A 90 -10.06 -5.87 -1.48
N SER A 91 -9.85 -5.18 -2.62
CA SER A 91 -10.00 -5.84 -3.92
C SER A 91 -8.97 -6.96 -4.06
N ASN A 92 -9.18 -7.87 -4.99
CA ASN A 92 -8.20 -8.92 -5.27
C ASN A 92 -6.86 -8.31 -5.67
N GLU A 93 -6.87 -7.25 -6.49
CA GLU A 93 -5.66 -6.54 -6.87
C GLU A 93 -4.92 -6.00 -5.65
N ASP A 94 -5.63 -5.31 -4.75
CA ASP A 94 -5.01 -4.77 -3.53
C ASP A 94 -4.45 -5.87 -2.63
N PHE A 95 -5.23 -6.93 -2.46
CA PHE A 95 -4.84 -8.04 -1.57
C PHE A 95 -3.59 -8.77 -2.07
N GLU A 96 -3.41 -8.86 -3.37
CA GLU A 96 -2.31 -9.61 -4.00
C GLU A 96 -1.07 -8.75 -4.28
N THR A 97 -1.17 -7.43 -4.24
CA THR A 97 -0.08 -6.53 -4.64
C THR A 97 0.86 -6.25 -3.49
N CYS A 98 2.12 -6.65 -3.63
CA CYS A 98 3.15 -6.39 -2.62
C CYS A 98 4.04 -5.19 -2.95
N GLY A 99 3.97 -4.67 -4.16
CA GLY A 99 4.73 -3.51 -4.57
C GLY A 99 4.24 -2.95 -5.88
N CYS A 100 4.63 -1.73 -6.19
CA CYS A 100 4.18 -1.04 -7.40
C CYS A 100 5.20 0.01 -7.82
N PHE A 101 5.41 0.13 -9.13
CA PHE A 101 6.14 1.24 -9.71
C PHE A 101 5.13 2.12 -10.46
N ILE A 102 5.11 3.40 -10.14
CA ILE A 102 4.16 4.36 -10.73
C ILE A 102 4.94 5.50 -11.37
N ILE A 103 4.55 5.86 -12.59
CA ILE A 103 4.93 7.13 -13.21
C ILE A 103 3.68 7.99 -13.27
N ALA A 104 3.75 9.17 -12.68
CA ALA A 104 2.63 10.10 -12.63
C ALA A 104 3.00 11.43 -13.29
N GLN A 105 2.04 12.07 -13.91
CA GLN A 105 2.20 13.38 -14.52
C GLN A 105 1.32 14.40 -13.81
N LYS A 106 1.91 15.54 -13.46
CA LYS A 106 1.18 16.66 -12.87
C LYS A 106 0.38 17.36 -13.96
N TYR A 107 -0.94 17.45 -13.84
CA TYR A 107 -1.77 18.07 -14.87
C TYR A 107 -2.48 19.34 -14.41
N SER A 108 -2.32 19.74 -13.17
CA SER A 108 -2.97 20.95 -12.68
C SER A 108 -2.10 21.76 -11.70
#